data_857e1720bf41398ca2eb2635f97d4b16
#
_entry.id   857e1720bf41398ca2eb2635f97d4b16
#
_cell.length_a   1.000
_cell.length_b   1.000
_cell.length_c   1.000
_cell.angle_alpha   90.00
_cell.angle_beta   90.00
_cell.angle_gamma   90.00
#
_symmetry.space_group_name_H-M   'P 1'
#
loop_
_entity.id
_entity.type
_entity.pdbx_description
1 polymer ?
#
loop_
_entity_poly.entity_id
_entity_poly.type
_entity_poly.pdbx_seq_one_letter_code
_entity_poly.pdbx_strand_id
1 'polypeptide(L)'
;MHQLFDRVARTSSSFSLGIALAAGLMLTGCGGAGSTGGGGGGGGTTPDMGTLTAVSDSYQYTLTNAASSLVLGISGQSQVAGTDVVQESNTGTTDAAWHFIPMNNNQFNVENMLTHQVLGIQNASTSSGAQALQYADNGTPDHLWEFYLLTDGNYLIKNANSNYYLQDDGSGTTSAATIDQGARATTGTGCTCQEWKLTSSNTSPYSDPTSVNVSYTAPDASSIGIHDPSILKAGSAYYLFSTHGLLHAHTSTDRINFSDDSYGLPSLPTWTNNYTASSGDLWAPDASSHNGVYWLYFAASTFGSANSAIGLAISPTGVPGTYVDSGAPVYTSSDCTGSNAIDPASAVDASGNAWLAFGSYSNGIQIVPVDNTTGIPTGAACTQLAYHPSGTGLEGSYIYPHGGYFYLFASIDTCCNGVTSTYRIIVGRSTSITGPYVDRGGVALTSGGGTIVLSAHGNINGPGGESLFSDTDGDVLVYHYYDGNNSGYPALGINLLGWTSDDWPFVQ
;
A
#
# COMPACT_ATOMS: atom_id res chain seq x y z
N MET A 1 15.83 -7.09 28.23
CA MET A 1 14.85 -7.29 27.16
C MET A 1 15.34 -8.21 26.05
N HIS A 2 16.60 -8.21 25.67
CA HIS A 2 17.19 -9.12 24.66
C HIS A 2 17.05 -10.63 24.97
N GLN A 3 16.76 -11.02 26.20
CA GLN A 3 16.65 -12.45 26.60
C GLN A 3 15.21 -13.01 26.55
N LEU A 4 14.17 -12.21 26.26
CA LEU A 4 12.79 -12.71 26.15
C LEU A 4 12.42 -13.13 24.72
N PHE A 5 13.14 -12.68 23.71
CA PHE A 5 12.84 -12.98 22.31
C PHE A 5 13.28 -14.39 21.84
N ASP A 6 14.21 -15.03 22.56
CA ASP A 6 14.78 -16.33 22.16
C ASP A 6 13.96 -17.58 22.55
N ARG A 7 12.78 -17.43 23.18
CA ARG A 7 12.03 -18.60 23.70
C ARG A 7 10.77 -18.99 22.91
N VAL A 8 10.36 -18.25 21.91
CA VAL A 8 9.12 -18.57 21.14
C VAL A 8 9.40 -19.29 19.80
N ALA A 9 10.66 -19.41 19.38
CA ALA A 9 11.03 -19.96 18.07
C ALA A 9 11.27 -21.49 18.03
N ARG A 10 10.71 -22.28 18.92
CA ARG A 10 10.85 -23.76 18.86
C ARG A 10 9.57 -24.51 19.21
N THR A 11 8.57 -24.45 18.35
CA THR A 11 7.62 -25.56 18.12
C THR A 11 6.98 -25.40 16.73
N SER A 12 7.75 -25.69 15.68
CA SER A 12 7.18 -25.95 14.36
C SER A 12 6.93 -27.46 14.23
N SER A 13 5.69 -27.87 14.38
CA SER A 13 5.23 -29.18 13.94
C SER A 13 4.96 -29.11 12.44
N SER A 14 5.77 -29.82 11.66
CA SER A 14 5.64 -30.04 10.24
C SER A 14 4.32 -30.74 9.90
N PHE A 15 3.43 -30.02 9.21
CA PHE A 15 2.33 -30.63 8.48
C PHE A 15 2.74 -30.78 7.02
N SER A 16 2.99 -32.02 6.61
CA SER A 16 3.18 -32.36 5.20
C SER A 16 1.85 -32.37 4.50
N LEU A 17 1.64 -31.44 3.58
CA LEU A 17 0.47 -31.43 2.70
C LEU A 17 0.77 -32.30 1.49
N GLY A 18 0.14 -33.47 1.41
CA GLY A 18 0.23 -34.39 0.29
C GLY A 18 -0.48 -33.82 -0.94
N ILE A 19 0.26 -33.65 -2.03
CA ILE A 19 -0.30 -33.31 -3.34
C ILE A 19 -0.91 -34.59 -3.94
N ALA A 20 -2.23 -34.61 -4.10
CA ALA A 20 -2.93 -35.65 -4.82
C ALA A 20 -2.84 -35.37 -6.33
N LEU A 21 -2.09 -36.22 -7.04
CA LEU A 21 -2.05 -36.26 -8.50
C LEU A 21 -3.37 -36.89 -9.00
N ALA A 22 -4.19 -36.11 -9.70
CA ALA A 22 -5.34 -36.63 -10.42
C ALA A 22 -4.89 -37.14 -11.79
N ALA A 23 -4.91 -38.47 -11.96
CA ALA A 23 -4.69 -39.12 -13.24
C ALA A 23 -5.92 -38.97 -14.11
N GLY A 24 -5.80 -38.24 -15.21
CA GLY A 24 -6.82 -38.14 -16.25
C GLY A 24 -6.86 -39.40 -17.11
N LEU A 25 -8.05 -39.98 -17.24
CA LEU A 25 -8.36 -41.18 -18.03
C LEU A 25 -8.29 -40.87 -19.51
N MET A 26 -7.44 -41.60 -20.26
CA MET A 26 -7.48 -41.63 -21.72
C MET A 26 -8.62 -42.53 -22.19
N LEU A 27 -9.53 -41.99 -22.99
CA LEU A 27 -10.45 -42.75 -23.78
C LEU A 27 -9.85 -42.98 -25.17
N THR A 28 -9.49 -44.22 -25.46
CA THR A 28 -9.15 -44.71 -26.80
C THR A 28 -10.43 -45.06 -27.54
N GLY A 29 -10.65 -44.39 -28.66
CA GLY A 29 -11.68 -44.78 -29.65
C GLY A 29 -11.04 -45.22 -30.96
N CYS A 30 -11.33 -46.41 -31.36
CA CYS A 30 -10.82 -47.14 -32.55
C CYS A 30 -11.45 -46.68 -33.87
N GLY A 31 -10.64 -46.70 -34.94
CA GLY A 31 -10.92 -47.43 -36.15
C GLY A 31 -11.35 -46.66 -37.39
N GLY A 32 -10.52 -46.75 -38.44
CA GLY A 32 -10.92 -46.49 -39.81
C GLY A 32 -9.74 -46.36 -40.73
N ALA A 33 -9.35 -47.45 -41.36
CA ALA A 33 -8.31 -47.48 -42.41
C ALA A 33 -8.85 -46.94 -43.73
N GLY A 34 -8.02 -46.20 -44.49
CA GLY A 34 -8.30 -45.86 -45.85
C GLY A 34 -7.34 -44.92 -46.55
N SER A 35 -6.38 -45.46 -47.33
CA SER A 35 -5.85 -44.98 -48.63
C SER A 35 -4.91 -43.76 -48.67
N THR A 36 -3.66 -44.05 -48.97
CA THR A 36 -2.62 -43.40 -49.78
C THR A 36 -2.97 -42.13 -50.57
N GLY A 37 -2.20 -41.04 -50.25
CA GLY A 37 -2.08 -39.84 -51.06
C GLY A 37 -1.00 -38.98 -50.54
N GLY A 38 0.19 -38.94 -51.17
CA GLY A 38 1.29 -38.08 -50.77
C GLY A 38 0.96 -36.58 -50.98
N GLY A 39 1.09 -35.81 -49.97
CA GLY A 39 1.05 -34.37 -50.01
C GLY A 39 1.84 -33.83 -48.80
N GLY A 40 2.86 -33.06 -49.08
CA GLY A 40 3.71 -32.44 -48.02
C GLY A 40 2.87 -31.66 -47.05
N GLY A 41 2.70 -32.19 -45.85
CA GLY A 41 2.05 -31.52 -44.76
C GLY A 41 3.02 -30.50 -44.14
N GLY A 42 2.86 -29.25 -44.47
CA GLY A 42 3.37 -28.19 -43.66
C GLY A 42 2.67 -28.28 -42.30
N GLY A 43 3.36 -28.76 -41.28
CA GLY A 43 2.91 -28.72 -39.91
C GLY A 43 2.68 -27.26 -39.54
N GLY A 44 1.44 -26.86 -39.46
CA GLY A 44 1.07 -25.55 -38.95
C GLY A 44 1.57 -25.45 -37.51
N THR A 45 2.59 -24.64 -37.29
CA THR A 45 3.05 -24.29 -35.95
C THR A 45 1.93 -23.53 -35.26
N THR A 46 1.56 -23.95 -34.07
CA THR A 46 0.65 -23.18 -33.23
C THR A 46 1.47 -22.08 -32.53
N PRO A 47 1.05 -20.81 -32.60
CA PRO A 47 1.75 -19.76 -31.89
C PRO A 47 1.79 -20.04 -30.40
N ASP A 48 2.88 -19.63 -29.75
CA ASP A 48 2.94 -19.61 -28.30
C ASP A 48 1.95 -18.56 -27.76
N MET A 49 1.04 -18.97 -26.92
CA MET A 49 0.03 -18.12 -26.28
C MET A 49 0.43 -17.75 -24.86
N GLY A 50 1.57 -18.22 -24.37
CA GLY A 50 2.11 -17.97 -23.04
C GLY A 50 1.29 -18.59 -21.91
N THR A 51 1.82 -18.42 -20.72
CA THR A 51 1.17 -18.80 -19.45
C THR A 51 0.87 -17.57 -18.64
N LEU A 52 -0.37 -17.40 -18.16
CA LEU A 52 -0.76 -16.31 -17.29
C LEU A 52 0.15 -16.30 -16.06
N THR A 53 0.86 -15.20 -15.84
CA THR A 53 1.93 -15.10 -14.87
C THR A 53 1.81 -13.77 -14.12
N ALA A 54 1.92 -13.80 -12.78
CA ALA A 54 2.03 -12.59 -12.01
C ALA A 54 3.39 -11.92 -12.27
N VAL A 55 3.38 -10.60 -12.37
CA VAL A 55 4.58 -9.75 -12.46
C VAL A 55 4.78 -9.05 -11.10
N SER A 56 6.03 -8.74 -10.78
CA SER A 56 6.34 -8.09 -9.49
C SER A 56 5.92 -6.63 -9.50
N ASP A 57 5.38 -6.17 -8.38
CA ASP A 57 5.05 -4.78 -8.07
C ASP A 57 6.20 -4.01 -7.39
N SER A 58 7.32 -4.69 -7.13
CA SER A 58 8.42 -4.13 -6.32
C SER A 58 9.40 -3.28 -7.11
N TYR A 59 9.26 -3.24 -8.44
CA TYR A 59 10.23 -2.57 -9.31
C TYR A 59 9.56 -1.77 -10.42
N GLN A 60 10.30 -0.79 -10.93
CA GLN A 60 10.00 -0.17 -12.21
C GLN A 60 10.50 -1.04 -13.36
N TYR A 61 9.80 -1.02 -14.46
CA TYR A 61 10.11 -1.82 -15.65
C TYR A 61 10.20 -0.97 -16.90
N THR A 62 11.10 -1.37 -17.78
CA THR A 62 11.09 -0.95 -19.18
C THR A 62 10.46 -2.07 -20.01
N LEU A 63 9.46 -1.75 -20.83
CA LEU A 63 8.78 -2.67 -21.74
C LEU A 63 9.36 -2.49 -23.15
N THR A 64 10.17 -3.43 -23.61
CA THR A 64 10.80 -3.37 -24.93
C THR A 64 10.05 -4.27 -25.91
N ASN A 65 9.60 -3.72 -27.03
CA ASN A 65 8.94 -4.50 -28.09
C ASN A 65 9.96 -5.41 -28.79
N ALA A 66 9.62 -6.69 -28.97
CA ALA A 66 10.53 -7.69 -29.53
C ALA A 66 10.78 -7.50 -31.03
N ALA A 67 9.86 -6.87 -31.76
CA ALA A 67 10.01 -6.63 -33.20
C ALA A 67 10.85 -5.39 -33.48
N SER A 68 10.57 -4.27 -32.81
CA SER A 68 11.20 -2.98 -33.06
C SER A 68 12.48 -2.74 -32.24
N SER A 69 12.60 -3.40 -31.07
CA SER A 69 13.59 -3.11 -30.03
C SER A 69 13.45 -1.71 -29.40
N LEU A 70 12.33 -1.04 -29.63
CA LEU A 70 11.97 0.23 -29.01
C LEU A 70 11.20 -0.01 -27.71
N VAL A 71 11.18 0.99 -26.83
CA VAL A 71 10.51 0.90 -25.54
C VAL A 71 9.15 1.59 -25.56
N LEU A 72 8.25 1.12 -24.70
CA LEU A 72 6.96 1.75 -24.45
C LEU A 72 7.18 3.05 -23.69
N GLY A 73 6.63 4.16 -24.17
CA GLY A 73 6.75 5.47 -23.55
C GLY A 73 5.55 6.37 -23.84
N ILE A 74 5.59 7.61 -23.35
CA ILE A 74 4.53 8.62 -23.52
C ILE A 74 4.93 9.65 -24.56
N SER A 75 4.11 9.87 -25.56
CA SER A 75 4.34 10.84 -26.63
C SER A 75 4.69 12.23 -26.09
N GLY A 76 5.92 12.68 -26.39
CA GLY A 76 6.42 13.99 -25.98
C GLY A 76 6.52 14.20 -24.47
N GLN A 77 6.55 13.13 -23.67
CA GLN A 77 6.57 13.17 -22.19
C GLN A 77 5.42 13.99 -21.60
N SER A 78 4.27 13.99 -22.28
CA SER A 78 3.08 14.74 -21.89
C SER A 78 2.46 14.17 -20.62
N GLN A 79 2.06 15.03 -19.69
CA GLN A 79 1.32 14.65 -18.49
C GLN A 79 -0.20 14.75 -18.66
N VAL A 80 -0.68 15.00 -19.87
CA VAL A 80 -2.12 15.17 -20.15
C VAL A 80 -2.77 13.81 -20.37
N ALA A 81 -3.90 13.57 -19.70
CA ALA A 81 -4.71 12.36 -19.92
C ALA A 81 -5.20 12.31 -21.37
N GLY A 82 -5.23 11.09 -21.94
CA GLY A 82 -5.58 10.87 -23.34
C GLY A 82 -4.40 11.08 -24.31
N THR A 83 -3.17 11.29 -23.80
CA THR A 83 -1.96 11.31 -24.65
C THR A 83 -1.64 9.90 -25.13
N ASP A 84 -1.13 9.82 -26.38
CA ASP A 84 -0.74 8.59 -27.03
C ASP A 84 0.41 7.90 -26.28
N VAL A 85 0.24 6.60 -26.09
CA VAL A 85 1.34 5.70 -25.77
C VAL A 85 2.03 5.32 -27.07
N VAL A 86 3.34 5.44 -27.11
CA VAL A 86 4.16 5.26 -28.31
C VAL A 86 5.33 4.33 -28.02
N GLN A 87 5.98 3.86 -29.07
CA GLN A 87 7.31 3.27 -28.92
C GLN A 87 8.39 4.33 -29.20
N GLU A 88 9.47 4.28 -28.42
CA GLU A 88 10.56 5.24 -28.53
C GLU A 88 11.93 4.63 -28.25
N SER A 89 13.00 5.37 -28.56
CA SER A 89 14.34 4.94 -28.19
C SER A 89 14.50 5.01 -26.67
N ASN A 90 15.07 3.96 -26.08
CA ASN A 90 15.34 3.95 -24.64
C ASN A 90 16.45 4.97 -24.31
N THR A 91 16.07 6.10 -23.76
CA THR A 91 16.97 7.17 -23.31
C THR A 91 17.14 7.20 -21.79
N GLY A 92 16.49 6.26 -21.07
CA GLY A 92 16.50 6.20 -19.61
C GLY A 92 15.63 7.26 -18.95
N THR A 93 14.67 7.82 -19.67
CA THR A 93 13.72 8.82 -19.15
C THR A 93 12.57 8.14 -18.40
N THR A 94 11.96 8.86 -17.45
CA THR A 94 10.92 8.31 -16.57
C THR A 94 9.61 7.97 -17.30
N ASP A 95 9.35 8.57 -18.45
CA ASP A 95 8.20 8.26 -19.31
C ASP A 95 8.28 6.88 -19.97
N ALA A 96 9.48 6.27 -20.04
CA ALA A 96 9.69 4.89 -20.46
C ALA A 96 9.75 3.89 -19.29
N ALA A 97 9.53 4.35 -18.06
CA ALA A 97 9.47 3.53 -16.86
C ALA A 97 8.03 3.29 -16.43
N TRP A 98 7.71 2.03 -16.13
CA TRP A 98 6.37 1.57 -15.81
C TRP A 98 6.36 0.76 -14.52
N HIS A 99 5.30 0.90 -13.73
CA HIS A 99 5.04 0.14 -12.54
C HIS A 99 3.78 -0.70 -12.71
N PHE A 100 3.76 -1.90 -12.14
CA PHE A 100 2.63 -2.82 -12.21
C PHE A 100 1.91 -2.86 -10.87
N ILE A 101 0.77 -2.17 -10.78
CA ILE A 101 -0.06 -2.14 -9.57
C ILE A 101 -0.97 -3.38 -9.61
N PRO A 102 -0.83 -4.32 -8.67
CA PRO A 102 -1.64 -5.52 -8.65
C PRO A 102 -3.10 -5.19 -8.36
N MET A 103 -3.96 -5.79 -9.17
CA MET A 103 -5.41 -5.71 -9.07
C MET A 103 -5.97 -7.13 -8.84
N ASN A 104 -7.28 -7.27 -8.74
CA ASN A 104 -7.89 -8.60 -8.59
C ASN A 104 -7.67 -9.50 -9.81
N ASN A 105 -7.86 -10.82 -9.62
CA ASN A 105 -7.86 -11.82 -10.67
C ASN A 105 -6.55 -11.91 -11.49
N ASN A 106 -5.41 -11.60 -10.88
CA ASN A 106 -4.11 -11.58 -11.54
C ASN A 106 -4.04 -10.58 -12.71
N GLN A 107 -4.76 -9.48 -12.55
CA GLN A 107 -4.76 -8.32 -13.44
C GLN A 107 -3.93 -7.20 -12.82
N PHE A 108 -3.49 -6.25 -13.63
CA PHE A 108 -2.65 -5.15 -13.21
C PHE A 108 -3.08 -3.85 -13.88
N ASN A 109 -3.01 -2.74 -13.16
CA ASN A 109 -2.81 -1.44 -13.79
C ASN A 109 -1.33 -1.34 -14.20
N VAL A 110 -1.07 -0.79 -15.36
CA VAL A 110 0.28 -0.48 -15.86
C VAL A 110 0.46 1.02 -15.76
N GLU A 111 1.09 1.47 -14.66
CA GLU A 111 1.24 2.89 -14.32
C GLU A 111 2.53 3.44 -14.90
N ASN A 112 2.46 4.62 -15.52
CA ASN A 112 3.65 5.33 -16.01
C ASN A 112 4.29 6.13 -14.87
N MET A 113 5.61 6.01 -14.69
CA MET A 113 6.32 6.62 -13.55
C MET A 113 6.52 8.14 -13.66
N LEU A 114 6.36 8.73 -14.86
CA LEU A 114 6.40 10.18 -15.02
C LEU A 114 5.06 10.84 -14.70
N THR A 115 3.95 10.17 -15.08
CA THR A 115 2.64 10.81 -15.11
C THR A 115 1.69 10.28 -14.04
N HIS A 116 2.02 9.13 -13.43
CA HIS A 116 1.16 8.37 -12.54
C HIS A 116 -0.23 8.07 -13.13
N GLN A 117 -0.30 8.06 -14.46
CA GLN A 117 -1.48 7.63 -15.21
C GLN A 117 -1.28 6.20 -15.70
N VAL A 118 -2.40 5.51 -15.96
CA VAL A 118 -2.38 4.10 -16.36
C VAL A 118 -2.55 3.93 -17.87
N LEU A 119 -1.96 2.88 -18.39
CA LEU A 119 -2.16 2.41 -19.74
C LEU A 119 -3.61 1.95 -19.91
N GLY A 120 -4.31 2.51 -20.91
CA GLY A 120 -5.69 2.14 -21.23
C GLY A 120 -5.91 2.14 -22.74
N ILE A 121 -7.11 1.72 -23.14
CA ILE A 121 -7.50 1.68 -24.56
C ILE A 121 -8.50 2.78 -24.86
N GLN A 122 -8.25 3.52 -25.93
CA GLN A 122 -9.08 4.64 -26.37
C GLN A 122 -10.57 4.29 -26.39
N ASN A 123 -11.38 5.06 -25.66
CA ASN A 123 -12.83 4.93 -25.54
C ASN A 123 -13.29 3.53 -25.06
N ALA A 124 -12.49 2.83 -24.26
CA ALA A 124 -12.73 1.45 -23.84
C ALA A 124 -13.10 0.53 -25.02
N SER A 125 -12.49 0.74 -26.17
CA SER A 125 -12.82 0.04 -27.42
C SER A 125 -12.45 -1.44 -27.32
N THR A 126 -13.34 -2.30 -27.84
CA THR A 126 -13.10 -3.73 -28.02
C THR A 126 -12.73 -4.09 -29.47
N SER A 127 -12.34 -3.12 -30.28
CA SER A 127 -11.94 -3.33 -31.67
C SER A 127 -10.42 -3.45 -31.80
N SER A 128 -9.96 -4.30 -32.71
CA SER A 128 -8.55 -4.37 -33.13
C SER A 128 -8.12 -3.04 -33.77
N GLY A 129 -6.92 -2.58 -33.51
CA GLY A 129 -6.38 -1.29 -33.95
C GLY A 129 -6.84 -0.09 -33.11
N ALA A 130 -7.50 -0.34 -31.98
CA ALA A 130 -7.82 0.75 -31.06
C ALA A 130 -6.55 1.13 -30.30
N GLN A 131 -6.28 2.44 -30.23
CA GLN A 131 -5.05 3.03 -29.76
C GLN A 131 -4.90 2.89 -28.24
N ALA A 132 -3.67 2.67 -27.80
CA ALA A 132 -3.30 2.73 -26.39
C ALA A 132 -2.97 4.17 -26.01
N LEU A 133 -3.57 4.63 -24.93
CA LEU A 133 -3.41 5.99 -24.38
C LEU A 133 -3.11 5.90 -22.88
N GLN A 134 -2.60 6.98 -22.31
CA GLN A 134 -2.55 7.11 -20.86
C GLN A 134 -3.83 7.78 -20.32
N TYR A 135 -4.32 7.33 -19.18
CA TYR A 135 -5.51 7.86 -18.52
C TYR A 135 -5.34 7.96 -17.01
N ALA A 136 -6.10 8.88 -16.40
CA ALA A 136 -6.45 8.69 -14.99
C ALA A 136 -7.24 7.38 -14.85
N ASP A 137 -6.91 6.55 -13.86
CA ASP A 137 -7.63 5.30 -13.67
C ASP A 137 -9.06 5.58 -13.18
N ASN A 138 -10.02 5.05 -13.89
CA ASN A 138 -11.45 5.18 -13.56
C ASN A 138 -12.10 3.84 -13.17
N GLY A 139 -11.28 2.79 -12.95
CA GLY A 139 -11.70 1.45 -12.57
C GLY A 139 -12.36 0.65 -13.70
N THR A 140 -12.26 1.09 -14.96
CA THR A 140 -12.85 0.35 -16.08
C THR A 140 -11.92 -0.78 -16.58
N PRO A 141 -12.46 -1.89 -17.10
CA PRO A 141 -11.65 -3.05 -17.47
C PRO A 141 -10.64 -2.81 -18.61
N ASP A 142 -10.77 -1.73 -19.38
CA ASP A 142 -9.82 -1.34 -20.42
C ASP A 142 -8.50 -0.79 -19.86
N HIS A 143 -8.45 -0.47 -18.57
CA HIS A 143 -7.23 -0.14 -17.83
C HIS A 143 -6.57 -1.34 -17.17
N LEU A 144 -7.16 -2.55 -17.28
CA LEU A 144 -6.65 -3.76 -16.66
C LEU A 144 -5.95 -4.67 -17.69
N TRP A 145 -4.78 -5.17 -17.29
CA TRP A 145 -3.90 -5.95 -18.15
C TRP A 145 -3.48 -7.27 -17.50
N GLU A 146 -3.38 -8.31 -18.32
CA GLU A 146 -2.93 -9.65 -17.97
C GLU A 146 -1.60 -9.95 -18.67
N PHE A 147 -0.65 -10.57 -17.97
CA PHE A 147 0.67 -10.88 -18.50
C PHE A 147 0.81 -12.38 -18.75
N TYR A 148 1.13 -12.75 -19.97
CA TYR A 148 1.33 -14.14 -20.38
C TYR A 148 2.79 -14.37 -20.76
N LEU A 149 3.53 -15.12 -19.94
CA LEU A 149 4.93 -15.45 -20.16
C LEU A 149 5.06 -16.48 -21.30
N LEU A 150 5.82 -16.12 -22.32
CA LEU A 150 6.16 -16.98 -23.45
C LEU A 150 7.37 -17.87 -23.14
N THR A 151 7.56 -18.92 -23.93
CA THR A 151 8.67 -19.88 -23.75
C THR A 151 10.05 -19.27 -24.02
N ASP A 152 10.13 -18.16 -24.74
CA ASP A 152 11.37 -17.41 -25.01
C ASP A 152 11.72 -16.35 -23.94
N GLY A 153 10.82 -16.18 -22.94
CA GLY A 153 10.99 -15.22 -21.86
C GLY A 153 10.38 -13.83 -22.12
N ASN A 154 9.79 -13.61 -23.28
CA ASN A 154 8.97 -12.42 -23.54
C ASN A 154 7.57 -12.58 -22.96
N TYR A 155 6.78 -11.53 -23.01
CA TYR A 155 5.40 -11.50 -22.53
C TYR A 155 4.44 -11.03 -23.60
N LEU A 156 3.25 -11.63 -23.61
CA LEU A 156 2.07 -11.02 -24.19
C LEU A 156 1.35 -10.22 -23.11
N ILE A 157 0.94 -9.01 -23.43
CA ILE A 157 0.21 -8.11 -22.53
C ILE A 157 -1.20 -7.97 -23.06
N LYS A 158 -2.17 -8.58 -22.38
CA LYS A 158 -3.55 -8.71 -22.85
C LYS A 158 -4.47 -7.78 -22.10
N ASN A 159 -5.28 -7.01 -22.82
CA ASN A 159 -6.30 -6.16 -22.24
C ASN A 159 -7.50 -6.97 -21.74
N ALA A 160 -7.94 -6.72 -20.49
CA ALA A 160 -9.02 -7.48 -19.86
C ALA A 160 -10.40 -7.19 -20.46
N ASN A 161 -10.62 -5.97 -21.00
CA ASN A 161 -11.89 -5.59 -21.64
C ASN A 161 -12.08 -6.20 -23.02
N SER A 162 -11.06 -6.06 -23.88
CA SER A 162 -11.14 -6.45 -25.29
C SER A 162 -10.70 -7.88 -25.57
N ASN A 163 -9.86 -8.46 -24.70
CA ASN A 163 -9.12 -9.70 -24.92
C ASN A 163 -8.09 -9.61 -26.05
N TYR A 164 -7.74 -8.40 -26.53
CA TYR A 164 -6.67 -8.18 -27.48
C TYR A 164 -5.34 -7.91 -26.78
N TYR A 165 -4.26 -8.04 -27.53
CA TYR A 165 -2.90 -7.91 -27.06
C TYR A 165 -2.31 -6.55 -27.44
N LEU A 166 -1.56 -5.94 -26.53
CA LEU A 166 -0.79 -4.73 -26.78
C LEU A 166 0.24 -5.00 -27.89
N GLN A 167 0.29 -4.14 -28.89
CA GLN A 167 1.18 -4.30 -30.04
C GLN A 167 1.69 -2.96 -30.56
N ASP A 168 2.83 -2.96 -31.25
CA ASP A 168 3.06 -1.96 -32.26
C ASP A 168 2.13 -2.26 -33.45
N ASP A 169 1.74 -1.26 -34.21
CA ASP A 169 0.77 -1.42 -35.32
C ASP A 169 1.25 -2.35 -36.46
N GLY A 170 2.35 -3.11 -36.20
CA GLY A 170 2.96 -4.08 -37.14
C GLY A 170 3.83 -3.45 -38.21
N SER A 171 4.05 -2.14 -38.19
CA SER A 171 4.81 -1.43 -39.23
C SER A 171 5.97 -0.59 -38.65
N GLY A 172 6.07 -0.46 -37.32
CA GLY A 172 6.89 0.58 -36.73
C GLY A 172 8.22 0.11 -36.20
N THR A 173 9.28 0.31 -36.97
CA THR A 173 10.66 0.39 -36.43
C THR A 173 11.07 1.82 -36.15
N THR A 174 10.14 2.77 -36.17
CA THR A 174 10.41 4.19 -36.00
C THR A 174 9.96 4.66 -34.61
N SER A 175 10.77 5.50 -33.98
CA SER A 175 10.38 6.20 -32.78
C SER A 175 9.12 7.05 -33.01
N ALA A 176 8.27 7.17 -31.99
CA ALA A 176 6.96 7.81 -32.00
C ALA A 176 5.85 7.08 -32.83
N ALA A 177 6.07 5.82 -33.24
CA ALA A 177 4.97 5.03 -33.74
C ALA A 177 3.98 4.68 -32.61
N THR A 178 2.70 4.78 -32.92
CA THR A 178 1.63 4.52 -31.96
C THR A 178 1.52 3.06 -31.58
N ILE A 179 1.11 2.82 -30.35
CA ILE A 179 0.81 1.50 -29.82
C ILE A 179 -0.70 1.30 -29.85
N ASP A 180 -1.15 0.14 -30.25
CA ASP A 180 -2.55 -0.24 -30.29
C ASP A 180 -2.80 -1.63 -29.68
N GLN A 181 -4.00 -2.13 -29.81
CA GLN A 181 -4.36 -3.51 -29.46
C GLN A 181 -4.75 -4.34 -30.68
N GLY A 182 -4.32 -5.59 -30.71
CA GLY A 182 -4.61 -6.49 -31.83
C GLY A 182 -4.88 -7.94 -31.45
N ALA A 183 -5.60 -8.63 -32.30
CA ALA A 183 -5.84 -10.06 -32.15
C ALA A 183 -4.53 -10.84 -32.42
N ARG A 184 -4.16 -11.78 -31.53
CA ARG A 184 -3.08 -12.72 -31.84
C ARG A 184 -3.56 -13.81 -32.77
N ALA A 185 -2.74 -14.14 -33.75
CA ALA A 185 -3.00 -15.26 -34.65
C ALA A 185 -3.06 -16.59 -33.87
N THR A 186 -4.01 -17.45 -34.21
CA THR A 186 -4.15 -18.78 -33.57
C THR A 186 -3.48 -19.89 -34.39
N THR A 187 -2.97 -19.56 -35.58
CA THR A 187 -2.25 -20.49 -36.47
C THR A 187 -1.06 -19.76 -37.11
N GLY A 188 -0.01 -20.49 -37.42
CA GLY A 188 1.23 -19.92 -37.97
C GLY A 188 2.18 -19.43 -36.89
N THR A 189 3.11 -18.54 -37.23
CA THR A 189 3.97 -17.85 -36.27
C THR A 189 3.23 -16.63 -35.75
N GLY A 190 3.18 -16.44 -34.44
CA GLY A 190 2.66 -15.22 -33.83
C GLY A 190 3.46 -13.97 -34.25
N CYS A 191 2.86 -12.79 -34.15
CA CYS A 191 3.58 -11.54 -34.41
C CYS A 191 4.47 -11.18 -33.26
N THR A 192 5.77 -11.02 -33.49
CA THR A 192 6.71 -10.47 -32.48
C THR A 192 6.39 -9.01 -32.14
N CYS A 193 5.56 -8.34 -32.95
CA CYS A 193 5.02 -7.01 -32.65
C CYS A 193 4.14 -6.98 -31.38
N GLN A 194 3.62 -8.13 -30.93
CA GLN A 194 2.84 -8.30 -29.71
C GLN A 194 3.66 -8.82 -28.53
N GLU A 195 4.95 -9.02 -28.71
CA GLU A 195 5.83 -9.63 -27.71
C GLU A 195 6.68 -8.55 -27.06
N TRP A 196 6.69 -8.56 -25.73
CA TRP A 196 7.33 -7.52 -24.93
C TRP A 196 8.33 -8.15 -23.97
N LYS A 197 9.54 -7.64 -23.97
CA LYS A 197 10.54 -7.95 -22.95
C LYS A 197 10.35 -7.01 -21.77
N LEU A 198 10.07 -7.56 -20.60
CA LEU A 198 10.05 -6.81 -19.35
C LEU A 198 11.46 -6.81 -18.77
N THR A 199 12.03 -5.63 -18.61
CA THR A 199 13.35 -5.44 -17.97
C THR A 199 13.18 -4.63 -16.72
N SER A 200 13.39 -5.26 -15.54
CA SER A 200 13.42 -4.55 -14.27
C SER A 200 14.61 -3.61 -14.23
N SER A 201 14.38 -2.38 -13.78
CA SER A 201 15.43 -1.41 -13.51
C SER A 201 16.16 -1.68 -12.18
N ASN A 202 15.64 -2.58 -11.34
CA ASN A 202 15.97 -2.73 -9.92
C ASN A 202 15.76 -1.42 -9.10
N THR A 203 15.05 -0.46 -9.66
CA THR A 203 14.64 0.77 -8.98
C THR A 203 13.25 0.55 -8.41
N SER A 204 13.04 0.95 -7.16
CA SER A 204 11.72 0.94 -6.53
C SER A 204 10.77 1.92 -7.22
N PRO A 205 9.47 1.63 -7.28
CA PRO A 205 8.45 2.63 -7.59
C PRO A 205 8.24 3.61 -6.43
N TYR A 206 8.74 3.30 -5.23
CA TYR A 206 8.60 4.12 -4.03
C TYR A 206 9.88 4.92 -3.77
N SER A 207 9.72 6.20 -3.43
CA SER A 207 10.84 7.05 -3.05
C SER A 207 11.35 6.73 -1.64
N ASP A 208 12.65 6.80 -1.46
CA ASP A 208 13.25 6.71 -0.13
C ASP A 208 12.74 7.87 0.76
N PRO A 209 12.62 7.66 2.08
CA PRO A 209 12.23 8.73 2.99
C PRO A 209 13.28 9.85 3.04
N THR A 210 12.81 11.05 3.31
CA THR A 210 13.68 12.16 3.64
C THR A 210 14.64 11.77 4.77
N SER A 211 15.94 12.03 4.59
CA SER A 211 16.92 11.79 5.64
C SER A 211 16.63 12.67 6.85
N VAL A 212 16.39 12.06 8.00
CA VAL A 212 16.11 12.75 9.27
C VAL A 212 17.15 12.39 10.32
N ASN A 213 17.37 13.31 11.26
CA ASN A 213 18.22 13.12 12.43
C ASN A 213 17.34 13.10 13.67
N VAL A 214 17.20 11.94 14.30
CA VAL A 214 16.50 11.82 15.58
C VAL A 214 17.54 11.60 16.68
N SER A 215 17.57 12.50 17.65
CA SER A 215 18.48 12.41 18.80
C SER A 215 17.81 11.64 19.93
N TYR A 216 18.51 10.68 20.51
CA TYR A 216 18.05 9.88 21.63
C TYR A 216 18.94 10.17 22.83
N THR A 217 18.40 10.82 23.87
CA THR A 217 19.13 11.15 25.11
C THR A 217 18.69 10.31 26.31
N ALA A 218 17.48 9.76 26.27
CA ALA A 218 17.01 8.85 27.30
C ALA A 218 17.77 7.52 27.29
N PRO A 219 18.10 6.91 28.44
CA PRO A 219 18.93 5.72 28.53
C PRO A 219 18.38 4.48 27.78
N ASP A 220 17.09 4.41 27.56
CA ASP A 220 16.35 3.34 26.90
C ASP A 220 16.02 3.66 25.44
N ALA A 221 15.98 4.93 25.06
CA ALA A 221 15.54 5.37 23.74
C ALA A 221 16.40 4.85 22.59
N SER A 222 17.73 4.77 22.78
CA SER A 222 18.65 4.29 21.75
C SER A 222 18.51 2.80 21.40
N SER A 223 17.74 2.03 22.17
CA SER A 223 17.48 0.60 21.93
C SER A 223 16.10 0.31 21.35
N ILE A 224 15.22 1.33 21.29
CA ILE A 224 13.80 1.17 20.97
C ILE A 224 13.49 1.67 19.54
N GLY A 225 14.10 2.79 19.11
CA GLY A 225 13.83 3.43 17.84
C GLY A 225 12.46 4.12 17.78
N ILE A 226 12.02 4.44 16.58
CA ILE A 226 10.71 5.06 16.35
C ILE A 226 9.75 4.00 15.84
N HIS A 227 8.64 3.79 16.56
CA HIS A 227 7.49 2.98 16.15
C HIS A 227 6.23 3.83 16.20
N ASP A 228 5.29 3.59 15.28
CA ASP A 228 3.97 4.21 15.21
C ASP A 228 4.02 5.73 15.43
N PRO A 229 4.77 6.46 14.58
CA PRO A 229 5.00 7.88 14.78
C PRO A 229 3.75 8.70 14.46
N SER A 230 3.47 9.70 15.31
CA SER A 230 2.49 10.76 15.03
C SER A 230 3.15 12.12 15.17
N ILE A 231 3.02 12.98 14.15
CA ILE A 231 3.57 14.34 14.19
C ILE A 231 2.44 15.35 14.32
N LEU A 232 2.54 16.18 15.36
CA LEU A 232 1.70 17.35 15.58
C LEU A 232 2.47 18.63 15.24
N LYS A 233 1.92 19.47 14.35
CA LYS A 233 2.40 20.83 14.15
C LYS A 233 1.64 21.80 15.05
N ALA A 234 2.34 22.45 15.99
CA ALA A 234 1.77 23.49 16.85
C ALA A 234 2.63 24.77 16.77
N GLY A 235 2.07 25.81 16.18
CA GLY A 235 2.80 27.03 15.85
C GLY A 235 3.91 26.77 14.82
N SER A 236 5.17 27.04 15.19
CA SER A 236 6.36 26.78 14.36
C SER A 236 7.09 25.50 14.74
N ALA A 237 6.60 24.74 15.71
CA ALA A 237 7.22 23.51 16.19
C ALA A 237 6.47 22.28 15.67
N TYR A 238 7.23 21.21 15.44
CA TYR A 238 6.73 19.87 15.19
C TYR A 238 7.05 19.00 16.40
N TYR A 239 6.04 18.33 16.93
CA TYR A 239 6.16 17.37 18.02
C TYR A 239 5.91 15.98 17.48
N LEU A 240 6.93 15.15 17.49
CA LEU A 240 6.87 13.74 17.14
C LEU A 240 6.59 12.94 18.40
N PHE A 241 5.54 12.14 18.39
CA PHE A 241 5.24 11.15 19.42
C PHE A 241 5.41 9.76 18.83
N SER A 242 5.85 8.80 19.63
CA SER A 242 6.00 7.41 19.20
C SER A 242 5.72 6.42 20.32
N THR A 243 5.48 5.18 19.95
CA THR A 243 5.31 4.05 20.86
C THR A 243 6.49 3.92 21.81
N HIS A 244 6.25 3.40 22.99
CA HIS A 244 7.10 3.06 24.14
C HIS A 244 7.15 4.12 25.26
N GLY A 245 7.38 3.59 26.48
CA GLY A 245 7.43 4.37 27.70
C GLY A 245 6.12 5.11 27.94
N LEU A 246 6.22 6.40 28.24
CA LEU A 246 5.10 7.31 28.39
C LEU A 246 4.80 8.07 27.07
N LEU A 247 4.99 7.39 25.94
CA LEU A 247 5.00 7.91 24.56
C LEU A 247 6.22 8.83 24.35
N HIS A 248 7.29 8.28 23.79
CA HIS A 248 8.49 9.05 23.45
C HIS A 248 8.14 10.29 22.63
N ALA A 249 8.76 11.41 22.93
CA ALA A 249 8.47 12.67 22.27
C ALA A 249 9.75 13.40 21.87
N HIS A 250 9.75 13.94 20.65
CA HIS A 250 10.85 14.70 20.08
C HIS A 250 10.32 16.01 19.49
N THR A 251 11.15 17.04 19.47
CA THR A 251 10.78 18.35 18.91
C THR A 251 11.66 18.71 17.72
N SER A 252 11.05 19.31 16.72
CA SER A 252 11.73 19.85 15.55
C SER A 252 11.14 21.18 15.12
N THR A 253 11.91 21.99 14.39
CA THR A 253 11.44 23.21 13.71
C THR A 253 11.46 23.09 12.19
N ASP A 254 11.97 21.98 11.66
CA ASP A 254 12.21 21.77 10.24
C ASP A 254 11.79 20.39 9.72
N ARG A 255 11.26 19.51 10.57
CA ARG A 255 10.91 18.09 10.27
C ARG A 255 12.11 17.21 9.90
N ILE A 256 13.33 17.71 10.03
CA ILE A 256 14.57 17.01 9.69
C ILE A 256 15.36 16.69 10.95
N ASN A 257 15.52 17.67 11.82
CA ASN A 257 16.33 17.55 13.02
C ASN A 257 15.41 17.48 14.23
N PHE A 258 15.28 16.31 14.83
CA PHE A 258 14.46 16.06 16.02
C PHE A 258 15.36 15.88 17.24
N SER A 259 15.17 16.73 18.25
CA SER A 259 15.80 16.58 19.58
C SER A 259 14.96 15.69 20.47
N ASP A 260 15.59 14.95 21.36
CA ASP A 260 14.89 14.19 22.40
C ASP A 260 14.52 15.11 23.54
N ASP A 261 13.23 15.39 23.71
CA ASP A 261 12.76 16.33 24.70
C ASP A 261 12.09 15.67 25.90
N SER A 262 11.63 14.45 25.82
CA SER A 262 11.04 13.69 26.92
C SER A 262 9.94 12.73 26.49
N TYR A 263 8.81 12.75 27.19
CA TYR A 263 7.63 11.93 26.97
C TYR A 263 6.39 12.78 26.74
N GLY A 264 5.43 12.26 26.00
CA GLY A 264 4.13 12.88 25.80
C GLY A 264 3.38 13.10 27.12
N LEU A 265 3.38 12.07 27.98
CA LEU A 265 2.72 12.13 29.28
C LEU A 265 3.73 12.43 30.41
N PRO A 266 3.35 13.26 31.44
CA PRO A 266 4.21 13.54 32.56
C PRO A 266 4.31 12.39 33.58
N SER A 267 3.36 11.44 33.54
CA SER A 267 3.35 10.26 34.41
C SER A 267 2.47 9.17 33.81
N LEU A 268 2.74 7.90 34.18
CA LEU A 268 1.94 6.75 33.75
C LEU A 268 0.55 6.80 34.40
N PRO A 269 -0.54 6.77 33.58
CA PRO A 269 -1.89 6.63 34.11
C PRO A 269 -2.06 5.27 34.79
N THR A 270 -2.50 5.25 36.04
CA THR A 270 -2.56 4.01 36.86
C THR A 270 -3.49 2.95 36.30
N TRP A 271 -4.53 3.34 35.57
CA TRP A 271 -5.49 2.44 34.94
C TRP A 271 -4.86 1.55 33.84
N THR A 272 -3.77 2.02 33.20
CA THR A 272 -3.09 1.28 32.12
C THR A 272 -2.47 -0.02 32.58
N ASN A 273 -2.15 -0.15 33.87
CA ASN A 273 -1.64 -1.40 34.46
C ASN A 273 -2.55 -2.60 34.29
N ASN A 274 -3.86 -2.36 34.10
CA ASN A 274 -4.85 -3.44 33.85
C ASN A 274 -4.72 -4.05 32.45
N TYR A 275 -4.01 -3.39 31.53
CA TYR A 275 -3.89 -3.77 30.13
C TYR A 275 -2.44 -4.06 29.71
N THR A 276 -1.47 -3.39 30.32
CA THR A 276 -0.04 -3.46 29.94
C THR A 276 0.74 -4.53 30.71
N ALA A 277 0.10 -5.39 31.46
CA ALA A 277 0.75 -6.32 32.38
C ALA A 277 1.77 -5.63 33.31
N SER A 278 1.51 -4.35 33.65
CA SER A 278 2.38 -3.46 34.44
C SER A 278 3.74 -3.16 33.81
N SER A 279 3.90 -3.29 32.50
CA SER A 279 5.13 -2.89 31.80
C SER A 279 5.35 -1.38 31.83
N GLY A 280 4.28 -0.60 31.94
CA GLY A 280 4.32 0.85 31.84
C GLY A 280 4.54 1.36 30.42
N ASP A 281 4.34 0.50 29.42
CA ASP A 281 4.63 0.78 28.02
C ASP A 281 3.33 1.14 27.28
N LEU A 282 3.28 2.33 26.71
CA LEU A 282 2.13 2.85 25.96
C LEU A 282 2.45 2.85 24.47
N TRP A 283 1.41 2.65 23.61
CA TRP A 283 1.60 2.42 22.19
C TRP A 283 0.78 3.34 21.32
N ALA A 284 1.21 3.46 20.07
CA ALA A 284 0.51 4.05 18.93
C ALA A 284 -0.18 5.39 19.29
N PRO A 285 0.60 6.44 19.57
CA PRO A 285 0.04 7.74 19.83
C PRO A 285 -0.59 8.36 18.57
N ASP A 286 -1.71 9.07 18.75
CA ASP A 286 -2.26 9.98 17.74
C ASP A 286 -2.44 11.37 18.35
N ALA A 287 -1.66 12.32 17.85
CA ALA A 287 -1.68 13.71 18.32
C ALA A 287 -2.38 14.62 17.31
N SER A 288 -3.42 15.31 17.73
CA SER A 288 -4.24 16.15 16.86
C SER A 288 -4.72 17.44 17.52
N SER A 289 -5.11 18.43 16.70
CA SER A 289 -5.61 19.71 17.17
C SER A 289 -7.14 19.78 17.05
N HIS A 290 -7.82 20.10 18.15
CA HIS A 290 -9.28 20.19 18.20
C HIS A 290 -9.72 21.44 18.96
N ASN A 291 -10.41 22.37 18.32
CA ASN A 291 -11.06 23.53 18.94
C ASN A 291 -10.14 24.34 19.90
N GLY A 292 -8.84 24.45 19.56
CA GLY A 292 -7.88 25.24 20.35
C GLY A 292 -7.21 24.49 21.51
N VAL A 293 -7.45 23.18 21.63
CA VAL A 293 -6.72 22.25 22.50
C VAL A 293 -6.13 21.13 21.66
N TYR A 294 -5.24 20.34 22.24
CA TYR A 294 -4.57 19.23 21.57
C TYR A 294 -4.93 17.92 22.27
N TRP A 295 -5.38 16.97 21.48
CA TRP A 295 -5.67 15.60 21.92
C TRP A 295 -4.49 14.70 21.61
N LEU A 296 -4.21 13.79 22.54
CA LEU A 296 -3.25 12.71 22.36
C LEU A 296 -3.95 11.41 22.77
N TYR A 297 -4.42 10.67 21.76
CA TYR A 297 -4.90 9.30 21.98
C TYR A 297 -3.69 8.37 22.04
N PHE A 298 -3.84 7.26 22.77
CA PHE A 298 -2.81 6.23 22.90
C PHE A 298 -3.44 4.88 23.26
N ALA A 299 -2.73 3.80 23.00
CA ALA A 299 -3.16 2.46 23.37
C ALA A 299 -2.41 1.94 24.60
N ALA A 300 -3.12 1.20 25.44
CA ALA A 300 -2.59 0.39 26.53
C ALA A 300 -2.94 -1.06 26.25
N SER A 301 -1.94 -1.91 26.02
CA SER A 301 -2.11 -3.32 25.67
C SER A 301 -0.90 -4.16 26.08
N THR A 302 -0.97 -5.46 25.79
CA THR A 302 0.14 -6.41 25.89
C THR A 302 0.26 -7.15 24.57
N PHE A 303 1.47 -7.32 24.06
CA PHE A 303 1.73 -7.98 22.78
C PHE A 303 1.04 -9.36 22.70
N GLY A 304 0.28 -9.57 21.62
CA GLY A 304 -0.50 -10.80 21.40
C GLY A 304 -1.82 -10.86 22.19
N SER A 305 -2.22 -9.77 22.86
CA SER A 305 -3.50 -9.66 23.56
C SER A 305 -4.52 -8.88 22.73
N ALA A 306 -5.80 -9.22 22.87
CA ALA A 306 -6.93 -8.41 22.43
C ALA A 306 -7.68 -7.78 23.61
N ASN A 307 -7.15 -7.88 24.84
CA ASN A 307 -7.65 -7.15 26.00
C ASN A 307 -6.90 -5.80 26.08
N SER A 308 -7.43 -4.80 25.42
CA SER A 308 -6.76 -3.53 25.20
C SER A 308 -7.67 -2.35 25.50
N ALA A 309 -7.06 -1.17 25.68
CA ALA A 309 -7.80 0.05 25.95
C ALA A 309 -7.13 1.26 25.27
N ILE A 310 -7.94 2.22 24.88
CA ILE A 310 -7.50 3.53 24.37
C ILE A 310 -7.64 4.57 25.48
N GLY A 311 -6.56 5.31 25.72
CA GLY A 311 -6.52 6.49 26.57
C GLY A 311 -6.61 7.77 25.77
N LEU A 312 -6.96 8.85 26.43
CA LEU A 312 -6.96 10.20 25.89
C LEU A 312 -6.31 11.13 26.92
N ALA A 313 -5.34 11.90 26.47
CA ALA A 313 -4.77 13.00 27.23
C ALA A 313 -4.94 14.32 26.47
N ILE A 314 -5.15 15.41 27.17
CA ILE A 314 -5.43 16.73 26.58
C ILE A 314 -4.39 17.73 27.05
N SER A 315 -3.89 18.54 26.10
CA SER A 315 -2.96 19.64 26.35
C SER A 315 -3.53 20.96 25.83
N PRO A 316 -3.36 22.09 26.54
CA PRO A 316 -3.69 23.39 25.99
C PRO A 316 -2.67 23.94 25.00
N THR A 317 -1.47 23.35 24.92
CA THR A 317 -0.35 23.84 24.10
C THR A 317 0.19 22.86 23.06
N GLY A 318 -0.09 21.57 23.21
CA GLY A 318 0.46 20.50 22.37
C GLY A 318 1.91 20.11 22.70
N VAL A 319 2.55 20.81 23.65
CA VAL A 319 3.94 20.56 24.04
C VAL A 319 4.05 19.25 24.81
N PRO A 320 5.02 18.37 24.51
CA PRO A 320 5.29 17.15 25.28
C PRO A 320 5.37 17.40 26.77
N GLY A 321 4.87 16.47 27.59
CA GLY A 321 4.83 16.60 29.06
C GLY A 321 3.73 17.50 29.60
N THR A 322 2.94 18.18 28.76
CA THR A 322 1.81 19.02 29.20
C THR A 322 0.45 18.33 29.04
N TYR A 323 0.43 17.13 28.52
CA TYR A 323 -0.79 16.35 28.33
C TYR A 323 -1.27 15.74 29.65
N VAL A 324 -2.54 15.95 29.97
CA VAL A 324 -3.18 15.43 31.17
C VAL A 324 -4.16 14.32 30.78
N ASP A 325 -3.89 13.12 31.27
CA ASP A 325 -4.75 11.95 31.05
C ASP A 325 -6.16 12.15 31.62
N SER A 326 -7.17 11.60 30.95
CA SER A 326 -8.58 11.67 31.35
C SER A 326 -8.92 10.89 32.63
N GLY A 327 -7.97 10.12 33.18
CA GLY A 327 -8.10 9.39 34.45
C GLY A 327 -8.69 7.99 34.33
N ALA A 328 -9.14 7.61 33.12
CA ALA A 328 -9.70 6.29 32.82
C ALA A 328 -9.56 6.02 31.30
N PRO A 329 -9.64 4.75 30.85
CA PRO A 329 -9.74 4.46 29.43
C PRO A 329 -10.99 5.13 28.85
N VAL A 330 -10.86 5.71 27.65
CA VAL A 330 -12.02 6.28 26.94
C VAL A 330 -12.71 5.27 26.04
N TYR A 331 -12.01 4.18 25.70
CA TYR A 331 -12.55 3.06 24.93
C TYR A 331 -11.79 1.77 25.24
N THR A 332 -12.48 0.63 25.20
CA THR A 332 -11.88 -0.70 25.45
C THR A 332 -12.31 -1.70 24.40
N SER A 333 -11.60 -2.82 24.30
CA SER A 333 -11.98 -3.91 23.38
C SER A 333 -13.37 -4.50 23.70
N SER A 334 -13.89 -4.33 24.92
CA SER A 334 -15.23 -4.78 25.28
C SER A 334 -16.35 -3.88 24.76
N ASP A 335 -16.05 -2.64 24.41
CA ASP A 335 -17.02 -1.66 23.88
C ASP A 335 -17.38 -1.90 22.41
N CYS A 336 -16.52 -2.65 21.69
CA CYS A 336 -16.76 -3.09 20.32
C CYS A 336 -16.44 -4.59 20.19
N THR A 337 -17.46 -5.41 20.22
CA THR A 337 -17.31 -6.88 20.28
C THR A 337 -16.42 -7.42 19.15
N GLY A 338 -15.39 -8.17 19.54
CA GLY A 338 -14.46 -8.83 18.63
C GLY A 338 -13.37 -7.92 18.06
N SER A 339 -13.29 -6.66 18.47
CA SER A 339 -12.23 -5.74 18.09
C SER A 339 -11.08 -5.73 19.08
N ASN A 340 -9.92 -5.29 18.64
CA ASN A 340 -8.78 -4.95 19.49
C ASN A 340 -8.65 -3.43 19.57
N ALA A 341 -8.85 -2.83 20.74
CA ALA A 341 -8.84 -1.37 20.92
C ALA A 341 -7.41 -0.83 21.06
N ILE A 342 -6.67 -0.85 19.95
CA ILE A 342 -5.34 -0.22 19.80
C ILE A 342 -5.29 0.57 18.51
N ASP A 343 -4.18 1.25 18.27
CA ASP A 343 -3.90 2.09 17.09
C ASP A 343 -4.97 3.15 16.87
N PRO A 344 -5.23 4.01 17.88
CA PRO A 344 -6.23 5.06 17.75
C PRO A 344 -5.77 6.13 16.75
N ALA A 345 -6.70 6.62 15.92
CA ALA A 345 -6.51 7.78 15.08
C ALA A 345 -7.75 8.66 15.08
N SER A 346 -7.58 9.94 15.38
CA SER A 346 -8.66 10.91 15.35
C SER A 346 -8.93 11.39 13.92
N ALA A 347 -10.19 11.63 13.59
CA ALA A 347 -10.57 12.18 12.30
C ALA A 347 -11.75 13.14 12.45
N VAL A 348 -11.95 14.00 11.45
CA VAL A 348 -13.07 14.95 11.43
C VAL A 348 -13.81 14.78 10.11
N ASP A 349 -15.14 14.67 10.18
CA ASP A 349 -15.96 14.59 8.99
C ASP A 349 -16.19 15.96 8.31
N ALA A 350 -16.80 15.96 7.13
CA ALA A 350 -17.08 17.18 6.37
C ALA A 350 -18.01 18.17 7.09
N SER A 351 -18.71 17.73 8.13
CA SER A 351 -19.60 18.56 8.98
C SER A 351 -18.89 19.08 10.24
N GLY A 352 -17.63 18.71 10.44
CA GLY A 352 -16.84 19.08 11.63
C GLY A 352 -17.08 18.19 12.85
N ASN A 353 -17.72 17.03 12.69
CA ASN A 353 -17.85 16.06 13.79
C ASN A 353 -16.58 15.22 13.93
N ALA A 354 -16.17 15.00 15.16
CA ALA A 354 -14.98 14.22 15.46
C ALA A 354 -15.31 12.73 15.58
N TRP A 355 -14.33 11.92 15.16
CA TRP A 355 -14.41 10.46 15.10
C TRP A 355 -13.09 9.87 15.61
N LEU A 356 -13.14 8.64 16.09
CA LEU A 356 -12.01 7.85 16.51
C LEU A 356 -12.01 6.52 15.73
N ALA A 357 -11.02 6.35 14.84
CA ALA A 357 -10.72 5.09 14.20
C ALA A 357 -9.76 4.29 15.09
N PHE A 358 -9.83 2.97 15.06
CA PHE A 358 -8.97 2.08 15.83
C PHE A 358 -9.09 0.65 15.33
N GLY A 359 -8.18 -0.22 15.72
CA GLY A 359 -8.30 -1.66 15.52
C GLY A 359 -7.06 -2.30 14.96
N SER A 360 -6.85 -3.57 15.33
CA SER A 360 -5.73 -4.39 14.94
C SER A 360 -6.18 -5.84 14.85
N TYR A 361 -5.83 -6.54 13.77
CA TYR A 361 -6.22 -7.94 13.53
C TYR A 361 -7.72 -8.19 13.77
N SER A 362 -8.09 -9.22 14.51
CA SER A 362 -9.47 -9.46 15.01
C SER A 362 -10.58 -9.13 14.00
N ASN A 363 -11.42 -8.14 14.30
CA ASN A 363 -12.43 -7.59 13.39
C ASN A 363 -11.94 -6.41 12.53
N GLY A 364 -10.62 -6.23 12.39
CA GLY A 364 -10.02 -5.17 11.59
C GLY A 364 -10.26 -3.78 12.17
N ILE A 365 -10.30 -2.77 11.28
CA ILE A 365 -10.41 -1.37 11.65
C ILE A 365 -11.87 -0.98 11.86
N GLN A 366 -12.12 -0.27 12.96
CA GLN A 366 -13.42 0.23 13.37
C GLN A 366 -13.39 1.75 13.51
N ILE A 367 -14.57 2.40 13.53
CA ILE A 367 -14.72 3.82 13.82
C ILE A 367 -15.92 4.05 14.76
N VAL A 368 -15.79 5.01 15.65
CA VAL A 368 -16.87 5.49 16.54
C VAL A 368 -16.90 7.03 16.54
N PRO A 369 -18.10 7.65 16.70
CA PRO A 369 -18.17 9.08 16.90
C PRO A 369 -17.71 9.44 18.33
N VAL A 370 -17.00 10.58 18.43
CA VAL A 370 -16.62 11.15 19.71
C VAL A 370 -17.24 12.54 19.91
N ASP A 371 -17.37 12.96 21.15
CA ASP A 371 -17.82 14.32 21.46
C ASP A 371 -16.76 15.34 21.04
N ASN A 372 -17.13 16.32 20.25
CA ASN A 372 -16.24 17.33 19.66
C ASN A 372 -15.48 18.21 20.67
N THR A 373 -15.91 18.22 21.92
CA THR A 373 -15.29 19.02 23.00
C THR A 373 -14.38 18.20 23.87
N THR A 374 -14.82 16.99 24.20
CA THR A 374 -14.11 16.13 25.16
C THR A 374 -13.26 15.04 24.53
N GLY A 375 -13.49 14.71 23.25
CA GLY A 375 -12.82 13.57 22.57
C GLY A 375 -13.27 12.20 23.07
N ILE A 376 -14.28 12.12 23.93
CA ILE A 376 -14.76 10.86 24.51
C ILE A 376 -15.79 10.24 23.57
N PRO A 377 -15.73 8.92 23.27
CA PRO A 377 -16.74 8.22 22.49
C PRO A 377 -18.16 8.40 23.05
N THR A 378 -19.13 8.66 22.16
CA THR A 378 -20.52 8.98 22.54
C THR A 378 -21.33 7.79 22.98
N GLY A 379 -20.77 6.55 22.94
CA GLY A 379 -21.46 5.30 23.24
C GLY A 379 -22.25 4.72 22.06
N ALA A 380 -22.11 5.29 20.86
CA ALA A 380 -22.67 4.70 19.65
C ALA A 380 -21.94 3.40 19.29
N ALA A 381 -22.63 2.50 18.59
CA ALA A 381 -22.02 1.26 18.09
C ALA A 381 -20.86 1.56 17.13
N CYS A 382 -19.82 0.73 17.17
CA CYS A 382 -18.69 0.80 16.24
C CYS A 382 -19.13 0.38 14.82
N THR A 383 -18.49 0.97 13.82
CA THR A 383 -18.67 0.65 12.41
C THR A 383 -17.36 0.10 11.85
N GLN A 384 -17.42 -1.05 11.19
CA GLN A 384 -16.25 -1.65 10.56
C GLN A 384 -15.90 -0.89 9.26
N LEU A 385 -14.65 -0.45 9.14
CA LEU A 385 -14.14 0.25 7.97
C LEU A 385 -13.32 -0.64 7.05
N ALA A 386 -12.52 -1.54 7.63
CA ALA A 386 -11.66 -2.45 6.89
C ALA A 386 -11.52 -3.79 7.61
N TYR A 387 -11.35 -4.86 6.84
CA TYR A 387 -11.14 -6.22 7.34
C TYR A 387 -10.40 -7.07 6.33
N HIS A 388 -9.45 -7.88 6.76
CA HIS A 388 -8.73 -8.78 5.87
C HIS A 388 -9.16 -10.25 6.12
N PRO A 389 -9.89 -10.88 5.18
CA PRO A 389 -10.49 -12.20 5.37
C PRO A 389 -9.48 -13.34 5.59
N SER A 390 -8.24 -13.20 5.11
CA SER A 390 -7.19 -14.22 5.26
C SER A 390 -6.61 -14.30 6.67
N GLY A 391 -7.01 -13.40 7.60
CA GLY A 391 -6.40 -13.29 8.91
C GLY A 391 -5.00 -12.67 8.90
N THR A 392 -4.57 -12.09 7.78
CA THR A 392 -3.37 -11.26 7.68
C THR A 392 -3.52 -10.04 8.57
N GLY A 393 -2.44 -9.54 9.12
CA GLY A 393 -2.42 -8.32 9.92
C GLY A 393 -3.05 -7.16 9.17
N LEU A 394 -3.90 -6.40 9.84
CA LEU A 394 -4.47 -5.14 9.36
C LEU A 394 -4.65 -4.27 10.59
N GLU A 395 -3.91 -3.15 10.65
CA GLU A 395 -3.83 -2.26 11.82
C GLU A 395 -3.28 -0.89 11.43
N GLY A 396 -2.91 -0.03 12.39
CA GLY A 396 -2.24 1.25 12.14
C GLY A 396 -3.07 2.20 11.29
N SER A 397 -4.38 2.31 11.54
CA SER A 397 -5.29 3.07 10.69
C SER A 397 -5.12 4.58 10.82
N TYR A 398 -5.20 5.30 9.70
CA TYR A 398 -5.27 6.76 9.68
C TYR A 398 -6.26 7.25 8.61
N ILE A 399 -7.16 8.18 8.97
CA ILE A 399 -8.13 8.75 8.00
C ILE A 399 -7.70 10.16 7.64
N TYR A 400 -7.45 10.39 6.34
CA TYR A 400 -6.98 11.67 5.81
C TYR A 400 -7.95 12.22 4.74
N PRO A 401 -8.42 13.49 4.85
CA PRO A 401 -9.31 14.09 3.86
C PRO A 401 -8.50 14.69 2.70
N HIS A 402 -8.88 14.39 1.45
CA HIS A 402 -8.32 15.03 0.25
C HIS A 402 -9.33 14.98 -0.90
N GLY A 403 -9.39 16.01 -1.76
CA GLY A 403 -10.15 16.00 -3.01
C GLY A 403 -11.66 15.72 -2.88
N GLY A 404 -12.24 15.90 -1.69
CA GLY A 404 -13.65 15.58 -1.43
C GLY A 404 -13.89 14.12 -0.99
N TYR A 405 -12.81 13.35 -0.79
CA TYR A 405 -12.83 12.00 -0.24
C TYR A 405 -12.19 11.96 1.17
N PHE A 406 -12.52 10.91 1.90
CA PHE A 406 -11.77 10.41 3.04
C PHE A 406 -10.94 9.23 2.56
N TYR A 407 -9.66 9.24 2.88
CA TYR A 407 -8.73 8.14 2.60
C TYR A 407 -8.41 7.41 3.89
N LEU A 408 -8.74 6.14 3.94
CA LEU A 408 -8.34 5.25 5.03
C LEU A 408 -7.02 4.60 4.65
N PHE A 409 -5.94 5.06 5.24
CA PHE A 409 -4.65 4.39 5.24
C PHE A 409 -4.66 3.32 6.32
N ALA A 410 -3.96 2.23 6.08
CA ALA A 410 -3.78 1.15 7.05
C ALA A 410 -2.55 0.33 6.71
N SER A 411 -1.96 -0.27 7.72
CA SER A 411 -0.83 -1.18 7.57
C SER A 411 -1.31 -2.63 7.50
N ILE A 412 -0.79 -3.40 6.53
CA ILE A 412 -1.10 -4.83 6.38
C ILE A 412 0.16 -5.69 6.53
N ASP A 413 -0.05 -7.00 6.73
CA ASP A 413 0.95 -8.04 6.92
C ASP A 413 1.60 -8.00 8.32
N THR A 414 2.91 -8.18 8.44
CA THR A 414 3.53 -8.43 9.75
C THR A 414 4.60 -7.39 10.07
N CYS A 415 4.41 -6.68 11.19
CA CYS A 415 5.41 -5.79 11.78
C CYS A 415 6.40 -6.54 12.70
N CYS A 416 7.28 -5.77 13.30
CA CYS A 416 8.00 -6.09 14.54
C CYS A 416 9.02 -7.24 14.44
N ASN A 417 9.49 -7.54 13.21
CA ASN A 417 10.47 -8.59 12.89
C ASN A 417 11.77 -8.03 12.28
N GLY A 418 12.10 -6.74 12.50
CA GLY A 418 13.26 -6.10 11.91
C GLY A 418 13.26 -6.22 10.39
N VAL A 419 14.39 -6.55 9.78
CA VAL A 419 14.54 -6.68 8.31
C VAL A 419 13.66 -7.77 7.66
N THR A 420 13.02 -8.61 8.45
CA THR A 420 12.09 -9.64 7.94
C THR A 420 10.62 -9.24 8.10
N SER A 421 10.35 -8.03 8.54
CA SER A 421 9.00 -7.45 8.55
C SER A 421 8.47 -7.32 7.13
N THR A 422 7.22 -7.67 6.95
CA THR A 422 6.52 -7.61 5.64
C THR A 422 5.46 -6.51 5.61
N TYR A 423 5.45 -5.64 6.60
CA TYR A 423 4.50 -4.53 6.73
C TYR A 423 4.47 -3.68 5.46
N ARG A 424 3.30 -3.22 5.08
CA ARG A 424 3.06 -2.35 3.91
C ARG A 424 1.91 -1.41 4.22
N ILE A 425 1.95 -0.21 3.67
CA ILE A 425 0.88 0.78 3.78
C ILE A 425 -0.05 0.62 2.59
N ILE A 426 -1.34 0.45 2.87
CA ILE A 426 -2.42 0.43 1.88
C ILE A 426 -3.36 1.61 2.07
N VAL A 427 -4.17 1.88 1.05
CA VAL A 427 -5.21 2.91 1.11
C VAL A 427 -6.49 2.49 0.40
N GLY A 428 -7.62 2.95 0.92
CA GLY A 428 -8.89 3.00 0.22
C GLY A 428 -9.58 4.33 0.45
N ARG A 429 -10.54 4.71 -0.40
CA ARG A 429 -11.24 5.99 -0.27
C ARG A 429 -12.76 5.85 -0.21
N SER A 430 -13.39 6.82 0.41
CA SER A 430 -14.86 6.95 0.50
C SER A 430 -15.28 8.42 0.52
N THR A 431 -16.49 8.73 0.10
CA THR A 431 -17.10 10.06 0.28
C THR A 431 -17.72 10.23 1.67
N SER A 432 -17.77 9.17 2.47
CA SER A 432 -18.26 9.17 3.86
C SER A 432 -17.16 8.68 4.79
N ILE A 433 -16.98 9.34 5.95
CA ILE A 433 -16.00 8.94 6.95
C ILE A 433 -16.27 7.54 7.53
N THR A 434 -17.50 7.08 7.51
CA THR A 434 -17.92 5.74 7.92
C THR A 434 -17.90 4.70 6.80
N GLY A 435 -17.37 5.06 5.62
CA GLY A 435 -17.26 4.16 4.47
C GLY A 435 -18.56 4.02 3.65
N PRO A 436 -18.67 3.00 2.79
CA PRO A 436 -17.64 2.00 2.54
C PRO A 436 -16.39 2.59 1.88
N TYR A 437 -15.22 2.19 2.35
CA TYR A 437 -13.97 2.49 1.69
C TYR A 437 -13.67 1.44 0.62
N VAL A 438 -13.26 1.88 -0.56
CA VAL A 438 -12.87 1.01 -1.67
C VAL A 438 -11.45 1.34 -2.12
N ASP A 439 -10.73 0.34 -2.59
CA ASP A 439 -9.43 0.52 -3.21
C ASP A 439 -9.55 1.02 -4.67
N ARG A 440 -8.42 1.24 -5.34
CA ARG A 440 -8.38 1.71 -6.73
C ARG A 440 -9.04 0.71 -7.70
N GLY A 441 -9.03 -0.58 -7.38
CA GLY A 441 -9.71 -1.64 -8.11
C GLY A 441 -11.21 -1.77 -7.80
N GLY A 442 -11.77 -0.90 -6.94
CA GLY A 442 -13.18 -0.94 -6.55
C GLY A 442 -13.51 -2.02 -5.51
N VAL A 443 -12.52 -2.66 -4.89
CA VAL A 443 -12.74 -3.66 -3.85
C VAL A 443 -12.90 -3.00 -2.51
N ALA A 444 -13.94 -3.37 -1.79
CA ALA A 444 -14.15 -2.84 -0.45
C ALA A 444 -13.04 -3.30 0.52
N LEU A 445 -12.54 -2.38 1.35
CA LEU A 445 -11.54 -2.71 2.37
C LEU A 445 -12.07 -3.71 3.39
N THR A 446 -13.39 -3.77 3.61
CA THR A 446 -14.04 -4.80 4.42
C THR A 446 -14.04 -6.21 3.77
N SER A 447 -13.60 -6.30 2.52
CA SER A 447 -13.49 -7.55 1.75
C SER A 447 -12.05 -7.89 1.35
N GLY A 448 -11.06 -7.24 1.99
CA GLY A 448 -9.64 -7.44 1.73
C GLY A 448 -9.06 -6.59 0.59
N GLY A 449 -9.77 -5.53 0.18
CA GLY A 449 -9.22 -4.51 -0.72
C GLY A 449 -8.14 -3.67 -0.06
N GLY A 450 -7.42 -2.90 -0.86
CA GLY A 450 -6.39 -1.96 -0.43
C GLY A 450 -5.35 -1.74 -1.52
N THR A 451 -5.24 -0.51 -2.05
CA THR A 451 -4.18 -0.12 -2.97
C THR A 451 -2.89 0.12 -2.20
N ILE A 452 -1.78 -0.49 -2.61
CA ILE A 452 -0.47 -0.30 -1.97
C ILE A 452 0.03 1.13 -2.24
N VAL A 453 0.36 1.86 -1.17
CA VAL A 453 0.96 3.19 -1.22
C VAL A 453 2.46 3.11 -1.00
N LEU A 454 2.90 2.23 -0.08
CA LEU A 454 4.30 2.07 0.25
C LEU A 454 4.58 0.61 0.65
N SER A 455 5.64 0.05 0.10
CA SER A 455 6.12 -1.30 0.41
C SER A 455 7.63 -1.29 0.63
N ALA A 456 8.17 -2.42 1.09
CA ALA A 456 9.60 -2.58 1.31
C ALA A 456 10.39 -2.33 0.01
N HIS A 457 11.48 -1.56 0.12
CA HIS A 457 12.39 -1.26 -0.98
C HIS A 457 13.78 -0.87 -0.46
N GLY A 458 14.82 -1.11 -1.23
CA GLY A 458 16.18 -0.78 -0.82
C GLY A 458 16.51 -1.30 0.59
N ASN A 459 16.79 -0.39 1.50
CA ASN A 459 17.03 -0.66 2.92
C ASN A 459 15.80 -0.37 3.82
N ILE A 460 14.68 0.01 3.22
CA ILE A 460 13.42 0.29 3.89
C ILE A 460 12.65 -1.03 3.97
N ASN A 461 12.59 -1.64 5.14
CA ASN A 461 11.88 -2.90 5.35
C ASN A 461 10.63 -2.67 6.20
N GLY A 462 9.53 -3.28 5.83
CA GLY A 462 8.30 -3.25 6.59
C GLY A 462 7.82 -1.85 6.99
N PRO A 463 7.63 -0.90 6.04
CA PRO A 463 7.09 0.42 6.37
C PRO A 463 5.63 0.32 6.81
N GLY A 464 5.27 1.03 7.90
CA GLY A 464 3.90 1.02 8.43
C GLY A 464 3.74 1.83 9.71
N GLY A 465 2.59 1.69 10.40
CA GLY A 465 2.25 2.46 11.59
C GLY A 465 2.17 3.96 11.28
N GLU A 466 1.48 4.30 10.20
CA GLU A 466 1.50 5.61 9.58
C GLU A 466 0.59 6.64 10.25
N SER A 467 0.97 7.90 10.10
CA SER A 467 0.14 9.07 10.33
C SER A 467 0.35 10.10 9.22
N LEU A 468 -0.59 11.02 9.05
CA LEU A 468 -0.53 12.03 8.00
C LEU A 468 -0.89 13.41 8.56
N PHE A 469 -0.29 14.45 7.98
CA PHE A 469 -0.71 15.82 8.22
C PHE A 469 -0.40 16.70 7.00
N SER A 470 -1.12 17.82 6.88
CA SER A 470 -0.85 18.81 5.83
C SER A 470 0.14 19.85 6.33
N ASP A 471 1.13 20.18 5.51
CA ASP A 471 2.10 21.22 5.79
C ASP A 471 2.18 22.22 4.62
N THR A 472 3.04 23.22 4.76
CA THR A 472 3.17 24.32 3.78
C THR A 472 3.73 23.88 2.43
N ASP A 473 4.43 22.77 2.38
CA ASP A 473 5.05 22.19 1.18
C ASP A 473 4.29 20.98 0.63
N GLY A 474 3.22 20.54 1.27
CA GLY A 474 2.35 19.46 0.79
C GLY A 474 1.81 18.59 1.92
N ASP A 475 1.17 17.51 1.53
CA ASP A 475 0.71 16.48 2.45
C ASP A 475 1.88 15.57 2.82
N VAL A 476 1.99 15.21 4.09
CA VAL A 476 3.15 14.50 4.66
C VAL A 476 2.70 13.15 5.18
N LEU A 477 3.32 12.10 4.70
CA LEU A 477 3.23 10.75 5.23
C LEU A 477 4.37 10.52 6.22
N VAL A 478 4.03 10.11 7.42
CA VAL A 478 4.95 9.77 8.52
C VAL A 478 4.73 8.32 8.89
N TYR A 479 5.79 7.54 9.02
CA TYR A 479 5.69 6.11 9.30
C TYR A 479 6.97 5.61 9.99
N HIS A 480 6.96 4.40 10.50
CA HIS A 480 8.20 3.72 10.85
C HIS A 480 8.59 2.69 9.78
N TYR A 481 9.88 2.37 9.73
CA TYR A 481 10.41 1.28 8.93
C TYR A 481 11.60 0.62 9.65
N TYR A 482 11.99 -0.57 9.25
CA TYR A 482 13.15 -1.27 9.81
C TYR A 482 14.34 -1.07 8.87
N ASP A 483 15.35 -0.31 9.34
CA ASP A 483 16.51 0.08 8.53
C ASP A 483 17.45 -1.11 8.30
N GLY A 484 17.54 -1.57 7.05
CA GLY A 484 18.42 -2.66 6.63
C GLY A 484 19.90 -2.34 6.80
N ASN A 485 20.30 -1.06 6.76
CA ASN A 485 21.66 -0.61 7.02
C ASN A 485 22.01 -0.64 8.52
N ASN A 486 21.01 -0.65 9.39
CA ASN A 486 21.15 -0.64 10.83
C ASN A 486 20.54 -1.88 11.50
N SER A 487 20.72 -3.06 10.89
CA SER A 487 20.27 -4.35 11.42
C SER A 487 18.77 -4.43 11.74
N GLY A 488 17.95 -3.69 11.03
CA GLY A 488 16.50 -3.64 11.23
C GLY A 488 16.08 -2.80 12.43
N TYR A 489 16.90 -1.82 12.83
CA TYR A 489 16.52 -0.86 13.85
C TYR A 489 15.33 -0.01 13.37
N PRO A 490 14.28 0.17 14.18
CA PRO A 490 13.13 0.97 13.79
C PRO A 490 13.49 2.45 13.62
N ALA A 491 13.18 3.00 12.46
CA ALA A 491 13.54 4.35 12.08
C ALA A 491 12.32 5.15 11.62
N LEU A 492 12.40 6.47 11.75
CA LEU A 492 11.38 7.41 11.28
C LEU A 492 11.47 7.57 9.76
N GLY A 493 10.38 7.33 9.06
CA GLY A 493 10.18 7.66 7.65
C GLY A 493 9.30 8.90 7.50
N ILE A 494 9.71 9.82 6.64
CA ILE A 494 8.94 11.01 6.26
C ILE A 494 9.05 11.20 4.76
N ASN A 495 7.90 11.19 4.06
CA ASN A 495 7.80 11.52 2.65
C ASN A 495 6.71 12.56 2.41
N LEU A 496 6.81 13.30 1.32
CA LEU A 496 5.67 14.01 0.78
C LEU A 496 4.78 13.02 0.03
N LEU A 497 3.47 13.28 0.05
CA LEU A 497 2.51 12.60 -0.81
C LEU A 497 2.20 13.47 -2.02
N GLY A 498 2.31 12.88 -3.21
CA GLY A 498 1.67 13.37 -4.41
C GLY A 498 0.28 12.78 -4.57
N TRP A 499 -0.51 13.38 -5.45
CA TRP A 499 -1.83 12.90 -5.80
C TRP A 499 -1.93 12.77 -7.32
N THR A 500 -2.38 11.62 -7.77
CA THR A 500 -2.63 11.38 -9.20
C THR A 500 -3.77 12.27 -9.69
N SER A 501 -3.95 12.38 -11.00
CA SER A 501 -5.03 13.17 -11.59
C SER A 501 -6.44 12.65 -11.27
N ASP A 502 -6.55 11.43 -10.77
CA ASP A 502 -7.77 10.78 -10.26
C ASP A 502 -7.81 10.70 -8.72
N ASP A 503 -7.01 11.55 -8.06
CA ASP A 503 -6.96 11.73 -6.61
C ASP A 503 -6.53 10.46 -5.82
N TRP A 504 -5.57 9.65 -6.34
CA TRP A 504 -4.94 8.61 -5.55
C TRP A 504 -3.56 9.06 -5.04
N PRO A 505 -3.21 8.72 -3.77
CA PRO A 505 -1.93 9.10 -3.21
C PRO A 505 -0.79 8.24 -3.76
N PHE A 506 0.38 8.85 -3.91
CA PHE A 506 1.66 8.18 -4.14
C PHE A 506 2.79 8.86 -3.35
N VAL A 507 3.82 8.12 -3.03
CA VAL A 507 4.99 8.62 -2.28
C VAL A 507 5.93 9.36 -3.22
N GLN A 508 6.29 10.63 -2.86
CA GLN A 508 7.24 11.46 -3.59
C GLN A 508 8.65 11.38 -3.03
#